data_a9454a032c02a1b5d11a5a60ab56ceb3
#
_entry.id   a9454a032c02a1b5d11a5a60ab56ceb3
#
_cell.length_a   1.000
_cell.length_b   1.000
_cell.length_c   1.000
_cell.angle_alpha   90.00
_cell.angle_beta   90.00
_cell.angle_gamma   90.00
#
_symmetry.space_group_name_H-M   'P 1'
#
loop_
_entity.id
_entity.type
_entity.pdbx_description
1 polymer ?
#
loop_
_entity_poly.entity_id
_entity_poly.type
_entity_poly.pdbx_seq_one_letter_code
_entity_poly.pdbx_strand_id
1 'polypeptide(L)'
;MTSTDLDTAPDTSERYPELLELVIVSHWLKTPHWSSDIPLESSHPRLDALDDSGYVRLRDLEQPIPESEYLALEYMDWKSGGDTNFAPIATADGELDCRGFWKPGDERPDKDGKFTVNAERCPEIKRYVESVGANFGRVRVIKLEPQDYETARRHMHRDDNNRFNPPDQGWVVRSWLELTDHPDSFMMLMEQNEDGLPDPDTEVHIPLHRGSQFLLDTQRLWHVVCHTGDAPRYALISSFESGPALERWVDRELP
;
A
#
# COMPACT_ATOMS: atom_id res chain seq x y z
N MET A 1 46.20 -9.74 -22.17
CA MET A 1 44.81 -9.26 -21.95
C MET A 1 44.40 -9.79 -20.57
N THR A 2 44.57 -8.96 -19.58
CA THR A 2 44.34 -9.29 -18.17
C THR A 2 42.88 -9.03 -17.84
N SER A 3 42.19 -10.09 -17.44
CA SER A 3 40.87 -10.05 -16.86
C SER A 3 40.97 -9.33 -15.49
N THR A 4 40.31 -8.21 -15.35
CA THR A 4 40.13 -7.56 -14.03
C THR A 4 38.97 -8.27 -13.33
N ASP A 5 39.31 -9.05 -12.31
CA ASP A 5 38.37 -9.53 -11.30
C ASP A 5 37.68 -8.31 -10.67
N LEU A 6 36.36 -8.22 -10.85
CA LEU A 6 35.52 -7.33 -10.07
C LEU A 6 35.48 -7.88 -8.63
N ASP A 7 36.23 -7.23 -7.77
CA ASP A 7 36.24 -7.42 -6.34
C ASP A 7 34.80 -7.22 -5.83
N THR A 8 34.07 -8.29 -5.53
CA THR A 8 32.80 -8.23 -4.82
C THR A 8 33.10 -7.79 -3.40
N ALA A 9 32.70 -6.57 -3.07
CA ALA A 9 32.78 -6.10 -1.70
C ALA A 9 32.14 -7.14 -0.77
N PRO A 10 32.80 -7.47 0.37
CA PRO A 10 32.28 -8.46 1.31
C PRO A 10 30.91 -7.97 1.82
N ASP A 11 29.95 -8.87 1.89
CA ASP A 11 28.66 -8.63 2.54
C ASP A 11 28.90 -8.31 4.01
N THR A 12 28.71 -7.05 4.39
CA THR A 12 28.92 -6.52 5.74
C THR A 12 27.66 -6.62 6.61
N SER A 13 26.55 -7.12 6.07
CA SER A 13 25.22 -7.13 6.72
C SER A 13 25.17 -7.97 8.01
N GLU A 14 25.96 -9.06 8.10
CA GLU A 14 26.02 -9.89 9.30
C GLU A 14 26.88 -9.29 10.43
N ARG A 15 27.76 -8.32 10.12
CA ARG A 15 28.71 -7.78 11.10
C ARG A 15 28.29 -6.44 11.70
N TYR A 16 27.41 -5.69 11.03
CA TYR A 16 27.06 -4.33 11.43
C TYR A 16 25.61 -4.03 11.10
N PRO A 17 24.65 -4.43 11.95
CA PRO A 17 23.22 -4.12 11.73
C PRO A 17 22.95 -2.62 11.58
N GLU A 18 23.68 -1.76 12.29
CA GLU A 18 23.62 -0.30 12.14
C GLU A 18 24.03 0.20 10.74
N LEU A 19 24.90 -0.53 10.02
CA LEU A 19 25.26 -0.17 8.64
C LEU A 19 24.16 -0.56 7.67
N LEU A 20 23.39 -1.60 7.98
CA LEU A 20 22.23 -2.00 7.20
C LEU A 20 21.15 -0.90 7.25
N GLU A 21 20.89 -0.34 8.43
CA GLU A 21 19.99 0.81 8.59
C GLU A 21 20.47 2.03 7.82
N LEU A 22 21.76 2.36 7.87
CA LEU A 22 22.35 3.43 7.09
C LEU A 22 22.23 3.22 5.57
N VAL A 23 22.34 1.99 5.09
CA VAL A 23 22.15 1.66 3.66
C VAL A 23 20.68 1.79 3.26
N ILE A 24 19.77 1.33 4.10
CA ILE A 24 18.33 1.47 3.91
C ILE A 24 17.95 2.95 3.86
N VAL A 25 18.36 3.73 4.86
CA VAL A 25 18.16 5.18 4.92
C VAL A 25 18.73 5.87 3.69
N SER A 26 19.96 5.53 3.27
CA SER A 26 20.59 6.14 2.09
C SER A 26 19.87 5.79 0.77
N HIS A 27 19.23 4.63 0.70
CA HIS A 27 18.43 4.24 -0.43
C HIS A 27 17.13 5.06 -0.48
N TRP A 28 16.44 5.21 0.64
CA TRP A 28 15.22 6.02 0.73
C TRP A 28 15.44 7.50 0.42
N LEU A 29 16.54 8.08 0.92
CA LEU A 29 16.90 9.47 0.65
C LEU A 29 17.27 9.74 -0.82
N LYS A 30 17.64 8.72 -1.59
CA LYS A 30 17.99 8.86 -3.01
C LYS A 30 16.80 8.71 -3.97
N THR A 31 15.66 8.28 -3.48
CA THR A 31 14.49 8.04 -4.32
C THR A 31 13.55 9.25 -4.24
N PRO A 32 13.34 10.02 -5.31
CA PRO A 32 12.58 11.29 -5.29
C PRO A 32 11.12 11.16 -4.85
N HIS A 33 10.61 9.94 -4.80
CA HIS A 33 9.20 9.65 -4.47
C HIS A 33 8.96 9.34 -2.98
N TRP A 34 10.02 9.24 -2.18
CA TRP A 34 9.95 8.82 -0.78
C TRP A 34 10.49 9.91 0.11
N SER A 35 9.88 11.06 -0.04
CA SER A 35 10.28 12.27 0.65
C SER A 35 9.86 12.20 2.13
N SER A 36 10.82 12.36 3.02
CA SER A 36 10.56 12.71 4.42
C SER A 36 9.76 14.01 4.57
N ASP A 37 9.69 14.80 3.49
CA ASP A 37 9.01 16.10 3.46
C ASP A 37 7.50 16.00 3.22
N ILE A 38 6.93 14.77 3.13
CA ILE A 38 5.48 14.59 3.07
C ILE A 38 4.86 15.13 4.36
N PRO A 39 4.00 16.17 4.31
CA PRO A 39 3.42 16.74 5.51
C PRO A 39 2.60 15.71 6.29
N LEU A 40 2.82 15.62 7.60
CA LEU A 40 1.96 14.85 8.50
C LEU A 40 0.71 15.63 8.91
N GLU A 41 0.83 16.95 8.99
CA GLU A 41 -0.29 17.84 9.30
C GLU A 41 -1.06 18.18 8.03
N SER A 42 -2.38 18.15 8.13
CA SER A 42 -3.26 18.50 7.04
C SER A 42 -4.49 19.23 7.56
N SER A 43 -4.96 20.21 6.78
CA SER A 43 -6.26 20.83 6.97
C SER A 43 -7.43 19.97 6.48
N HIS A 44 -7.15 18.84 5.83
CA HIS A 44 -8.20 17.92 5.38
C HIS A 44 -8.83 17.20 6.56
N PRO A 45 -10.16 17.03 6.57
CA PRO A 45 -10.83 16.18 7.55
C PRO A 45 -10.25 14.76 7.49
N ARG A 46 -9.78 14.27 8.62
CA ARG A 46 -9.30 12.90 8.76
C ARG A 46 -10.42 12.00 9.26
N LEU A 47 -10.20 10.71 9.20
CA LEU A 47 -11.08 9.70 9.77
C LEU A 47 -10.69 9.50 11.24
N ASP A 48 -11.60 9.79 12.18
CA ASP A 48 -11.33 9.71 13.63
C ASP A 48 -10.79 8.35 14.07
N ALA A 49 -11.23 7.27 13.42
CA ALA A 49 -10.76 5.92 13.70
C ALA A 49 -9.26 5.71 13.44
N LEU A 50 -8.60 6.62 12.74
CA LEU A 50 -7.15 6.56 12.43
C LEU A 50 -6.32 7.52 13.30
N ASP A 51 -6.94 8.35 14.13
CA ASP A 51 -6.23 9.42 14.86
C ASP A 51 -5.16 8.88 15.81
N ASP A 52 -5.47 7.83 16.56
CA ASP A 52 -4.56 7.29 17.57
C ASP A 52 -3.37 6.55 16.93
N SER A 53 -3.63 5.54 16.10
CA SER A 53 -2.62 4.58 15.61
C SER A 53 -2.28 4.71 14.13
N GLY A 54 -3.01 5.53 13.38
CA GLY A 54 -2.86 5.63 11.92
C GLY A 54 -3.42 4.42 11.15
N TYR A 55 -3.96 3.42 11.85
CA TYR A 55 -4.62 2.26 11.24
C TYR A 55 -5.77 1.76 12.10
N VAL A 56 -6.72 1.08 11.48
CA VAL A 56 -7.82 0.40 12.16
C VAL A 56 -8.08 -0.95 11.51
N ARG A 57 -8.12 -2.01 12.33
CA ARG A 57 -8.53 -3.34 11.88
C ARG A 57 -10.05 -3.43 11.88
N LEU A 58 -10.58 -4.01 10.81
CA LEU A 58 -12.00 -4.27 10.62
C LEU A 58 -12.27 -5.77 10.79
N ARG A 59 -13.55 -6.16 10.85
CA ARG A 59 -13.92 -7.57 10.81
C ARG A 59 -13.41 -8.22 9.53
N ASP A 60 -13.06 -9.48 9.61
CA ASP A 60 -12.69 -10.24 8.44
C ASP A 60 -13.90 -10.40 7.50
N LEU A 61 -13.64 -10.37 6.19
CA LEU A 61 -14.68 -10.57 5.19
C LEU A 61 -15.23 -11.99 5.31
N GLU A 62 -16.54 -12.13 5.63
CA GLU A 62 -17.17 -13.43 5.87
C GLU A 62 -17.17 -14.34 4.63
N GLN A 63 -17.36 -13.75 3.44
CA GLN A 63 -17.38 -14.47 2.18
C GLN A 63 -16.14 -14.09 1.37
N PRO A 64 -15.14 -14.97 1.28
CA PRO A 64 -13.92 -14.67 0.52
C PRO A 64 -14.21 -14.39 -0.94
N ILE A 65 -13.50 -13.45 -1.51
CA ILE A 65 -13.51 -13.18 -2.96
C ILE A 65 -13.06 -14.45 -3.71
N PRO A 66 -13.78 -14.88 -4.74
CA PRO A 66 -13.40 -16.05 -5.55
C PRO A 66 -12.03 -15.86 -6.21
N GLU A 67 -11.19 -16.89 -6.17
CA GLU A 67 -9.84 -16.82 -6.77
C GLU A 67 -9.89 -16.55 -8.28
N SER A 68 -10.91 -17.03 -8.97
CA SER A 68 -11.13 -16.76 -10.39
C SER A 68 -11.20 -15.26 -10.74
N GLU A 69 -11.58 -14.41 -9.78
CA GLU A 69 -11.70 -12.97 -10.03
C GLU A 69 -10.35 -12.24 -10.05
N TYR A 70 -9.38 -12.70 -9.25
CA TYR A 70 -8.07 -12.04 -9.23
C TYR A 70 -6.98 -12.79 -9.99
N LEU A 71 -7.07 -14.12 -10.13
CA LEU A 71 -6.08 -14.88 -10.89
C LEU A 71 -6.16 -14.64 -12.41
N ALA A 72 -7.34 -14.30 -12.93
CA ALA A 72 -7.57 -14.07 -14.36
C ALA A 72 -7.35 -12.62 -14.81
N LEU A 73 -6.96 -11.72 -13.90
CA LEU A 73 -6.73 -10.31 -14.23
C LEU A 73 -5.44 -10.13 -15.03
N GLU A 74 -5.38 -9.03 -15.78
CA GLU A 74 -4.17 -8.60 -16.45
C GLU A 74 -3.31 -7.79 -15.49
N TYR A 75 -2.15 -8.36 -15.11
CA TYR A 75 -1.20 -7.73 -14.20
C TYR A 75 -0.12 -6.99 -14.96
N MET A 76 0.23 -5.82 -14.46
CA MET A 76 1.25 -4.95 -14.98
C MET A 76 2.41 -4.85 -13.99
N ASP A 77 3.63 -4.82 -14.51
CA ASP A 77 4.80 -4.49 -13.73
C ASP A 77 4.73 -3.02 -13.28
N TRP A 78 4.92 -2.79 -11.98
CA TRP A 78 5.05 -1.46 -11.43
C TRP A 78 6.52 -1.18 -11.14
N LYS A 79 7.09 -0.24 -11.86
CA LYS A 79 8.51 0.16 -11.77
C LYS A 79 8.95 0.74 -10.41
N SER A 80 8.21 0.48 -9.35
CA SER A 80 8.52 0.93 -7.99
C SER A 80 9.61 0.10 -7.29
N GLY A 81 10.12 -0.94 -7.96
CA GLY A 81 11.05 -1.91 -7.40
C GLY A 81 10.35 -3.08 -6.69
N GLY A 82 11.05 -4.20 -6.60
CA GLY A 82 10.52 -5.44 -6.05
C GLY A 82 9.62 -6.23 -7.03
N ASP A 83 9.27 -7.44 -6.62
CA ASP A 83 8.50 -8.39 -7.40
C ASP A 83 6.99 -8.16 -7.26
N THR A 84 6.56 -6.88 -7.43
CA THR A 84 5.17 -6.47 -7.26
C THR A 84 4.53 -6.13 -8.59
N ASN A 85 3.41 -6.77 -8.88
CA ASN A 85 2.59 -6.51 -10.05
C ASN A 85 1.20 -6.03 -9.64
N PHE A 86 0.55 -5.22 -10.48
CA PHE A 86 -0.75 -4.63 -10.19
C PHE A 86 -1.75 -4.90 -11.32
N ALA A 87 -2.97 -5.24 -10.95
CA ALA A 87 -4.11 -5.24 -11.85
C ALA A 87 -5.02 -4.05 -11.49
N PRO A 88 -5.09 -2.99 -12.31
CA PRO A 88 -5.95 -1.84 -12.07
C PRO A 88 -7.43 -2.25 -12.16
N ILE A 89 -8.20 -1.98 -11.10
CA ILE A 89 -9.66 -2.17 -11.03
C ILE A 89 -10.37 -0.84 -11.21
N ALA A 90 -9.82 0.24 -10.63
CA ALA A 90 -10.25 1.61 -10.88
C ALA A 90 -9.04 2.54 -10.98
N THR A 91 -9.12 3.50 -11.89
CA THR A 91 -8.10 4.52 -12.18
C THR A 91 -8.76 5.88 -12.40
N ALA A 92 -7.96 6.91 -12.60
CA ALA A 92 -8.46 8.27 -12.83
C ALA A 92 -9.38 8.42 -14.07
N ASP A 93 -9.13 7.64 -15.11
CA ASP A 93 -9.81 7.72 -16.40
C ASP A 93 -10.54 6.43 -16.80
N GLY A 94 -10.32 5.32 -16.05
CA GLY A 94 -10.86 4.00 -16.35
C GLY A 94 -9.98 3.16 -17.28
N GLU A 95 -8.83 3.70 -17.69
CA GLU A 95 -7.88 2.97 -18.50
C GLU A 95 -7.00 2.02 -17.67
N LEU A 96 -6.45 0.98 -18.30
CA LEU A 96 -5.49 0.06 -17.66
C LEU A 96 -4.12 0.73 -17.54
N ASP A 97 -3.97 1.66 -16.61
CA ASP A 97 -2.71 2.36 -16.34
C ASP A 97 -2.44 2.41 -14.83
N CYS A 98 -1.33 1.80 -14.38
CA CYS A 98 -0.94 1.81 -12.98
C CYS A 98 -0.51 3.20 -12.47
N ARG A 99 -0.13 4.13 -13.33
CA ARG A 99 0.22 5.51 -12.95
C ARG A 99 -1.00 6.26 -12.45
N GLY A 100 -2.16 5.98 -13.03
CA GLY A 100 -3.45 6.48 -12.59
C GLY A 100 -3.49 7.98 -12.40
N PHE A 101 -3.68 8.41 -11.16
CA PHE A 101 -3.85 9.80 -10.74
C PHE A 101 -2.55 10.65 -10.82
N TRP A 102 -1.40 10.04 -11.08
CA TRP A 102 -0.09 10.70 -11.10
C TRP A 102 0.52 10.73 -12.51
N LYS A 103 -0.31 10.69 -13.50
CA LYS A 103 0.12 10.77 -14.89
C LYS A 103 0.70 12.16 -15.16
N PRO A 104 1.96 12.27 -15.60
CA PRO A 104 2.60 13.56 -15.84
C PRO A 104 1.76 14.48 -16.76
N GLY A 105 1.45 15.67 -16.28
CA GLY A 105 0.62 16.66 -16.98
C GLY A 105 -0.90 16.45 -16.83
N ASP A 106 -1.33 15.45 -16.06
CA ASP A 106 -2.74 15.19 -15.71
C ASP A 106 -2.82 14.66 -14.26
N GLU A 107 -2.02 15.25 -13.37
CA GLU A 107 -2.03 14.92 -11.96
C GLU A 107 -3.31 15.42 -11.31
N ARG A 108 -3.95 14.56 -10.51
CA ARG A 108 -5.21 14.86 -9.82
C ARG A 108 -5.30 14.12 -8.48
N PRO A 109 -6.21 14.53 -7.58
CA PRO A 109 -6.46 13.83 -6.32
C PRO A 109 -6.77 12.34 -6.54
N ASP A 110 -6.30 11.47 -5.64
CA ASP A 110 -6.57 10.01 -5.69
C ASP A 110 -7.99 9.68 -5.22
N LYS A 111 -8.98 10.20 -5.94
CA LYS A 111 -10.43 10.07 -5.75
C LYS A 111 -11.16 10.27 -7.07
N ASP A 112 -12.48 10.10 -7.09
CA ASP A 112 -13.31 10.13 -8.31
C ASP A 112 -12.86 9.08 -9.34
N GLY A 113 -12.46 7.91 -8.85
CA GLY A 113 -12.00 6.80 -9.66
C GLY A 113 -13.09 6.25 -10.57
N LYS A 114 -12.67 5.77 -11.74
CA LYS A 114 -13.52 5.08 -12.70
C LYS A 114 -13.09 3.64 -12.84
N PHE A 115 -14.04 2.72 -12.80
CA PHE A 115 -13.77 1.31 -13.03
C PHE A 115 -13.16 1.08 -14.42
N THR A 116 -12.17 0.19 -14.47
CA THR A 116 -11.53 -0.28 -15.70
C THR A 116 -12.28 -1.49 -16.27
N VAL A 117 -11.86 -1.96 -17.42
CA VAL A 117 -12.37 -3.22 -17.99
C VAL A 117 -12.10 -4.44 -17.10
N ASN A 118 -11.09 -4.40 -16.22
CA ASN A 118 -10.84 -5.45 -15.24
C ASN A 118 -12.01 -5.60 -14.24
N ALA A 119 -12.68 -4.50 -13.87
CA ALA A 119 -13.81 -4.55 -12.96
C ALA A 119 -14.99 -5.36 -13.50
N GLU A 120 -15.13 -5.49 -14.82
CA GLU A 120 -16.15 -6.34 -15.45
C GLU A 120 -15.85 -7.82 -15.26
N ARG A 121 -14.58 -8.18 -15.05
CA ARG A 121 -14.11 -9.56 -14.84
C ARG A 121 -14.11 -9.98 -13.37
N CYS A 122 -14.27 -9.03 -12.46
CA CYS A 122 -14.24 -9.26 -11.01
C CYS A 122 -15.44 -8.59 -10.31
N PRO A 123 -16.66 -9.11 -10.52
CA PRO A 123 -17.89 -8.51 -10.01
C PRO A 123 -17.97 -8.48 -8.48
N GLU A 124 -17.39 -9.44 -7.76
CA GLU A 124 -17.38 -9.44 -6.30
C GLU A 124 -16.43 -8.38 -5.75
N ILE A 125 -15.24 -8.21 -6.36
CA ILE A 125 -14.31 -7.12 -6.02
C ILE A 125 -14.99 -5.77 -6.27
N LYS A 126 -15.63 -5.59 -7.42
CA LYS A 126 -16.37 -4.38 -7.74
C LYS A 126 -17.46 -4.10 -6.70
N ARG A 127 -18.27 -5.12 -6.37
CA ARG A 127 -19.34 -5.00 -5.35
C ARG A 127 -18.77 -4.64 -3.98
N TYR A 128 -17.64 -5.21 -3.59
CA TYR A 128 -16.97 -4.88 -2.35
C TYR A 128 -16.61 -3.38 -2.31
N VAL A 129 -15.96 -2.85 -3.34
CA VAL A 129 -15.59 -1.43 -3.43
C VAL A 129 -16.83 -0.54 -3.36
N GLU A 130 -17.89 -0.86 -4.11
CA GLU A 130 -19.14 -0.13 -4.11
C GLU A 130 -19.87 -0.19 -2.76
N SER A 131 -19.75 -1.30 -2.01
CA SER A 131 -20.42 -1.49 -0.71
C SER A 131 -19.90 -0.57 0.40
N VAL A 132 -18.69 -0.04 0.25
CA VAL A 132 -18.12 0.97 1.16
C VAL A 132 -18.95 2.24 1.11
N GLY A 133 -19.44 2.61 -0.07
CA GLY A 133 -20.31 3.78 -0.28
C GLY A 133 -19.58 5.12 -0.19
N ALA A 134 -18.27 5.11 0.03
CA ALA A 134 -17.42 6.30 0.00
C ALA A 134 -16.92 6.59 -1.42
N ASN A 135 -16.51 7.83 -1.67
CA ASN A 135 -15.80 8.17 -2.88
C ASN A 135 -14.47 7.42 -2.93
N PHE A 136 -14.20 6.76 -4.03
CA PHE A 136 -12.97 5.98 -4.21
C PHE A 136 -12.09 6.56 -5.31
N GLY A 137 -10.81 6.38 -5.14
CA GLY A 137 -9.81 6.73 -6.15
C GLY A 137 -9.26 5.47 -6.83
N ARG A 138 -7.97 5.28 -6.67
CA ARG A 138 -7.26 4.12 -7.22
C ARG A 138 -7.65 2.84 -6.48
N VAL A 139 -8.08 1.85 -7.26
CA VAL A 139 -8.35 0.48 -6.78
C VAL A 139 -7.55 -0.49 -7.62
N ARG A 140 -6.84 -1.40 -6.97
CA ARG A 140 -6.00 -2.38 -7.66
C ARG A 140 -5.84 -3.66 -6.86
N VAL A 141 -5.78 -4.78 -7.55
CA VAL A 141 -5.26 -6.02 -6.96
C VAL A 141 -3.74 -5.99 -7.09
N ILE A 142 -3.06 -6.25 -5.98
CA ILE A 142 -1.61 -6.44 -5.94
C ILE A 142 -1.32 -7.93 -5.99
N LYS A 143 -0.36 -8.30 -6.82
CA LYS A 143 0.32 -9.59 -6.79
C LYS A 143 1.74 -9.34 -6.29
N LEU A 144 2.10 -9.95 -5.17
CA LEU A 144 3.43 -9.88 -4.57
C LEU A 144 4.05 -11.27 -4.57
N GLU A 145 5.19 -11.42 -5.24
CA GLU A 145 5.99 -12.64 -5.18
C GLU A 145 6.68 -12.77 -3.81
N PRO A 146 7.02 -13.98 -3.37
CA PRO A 146 7.77 -14.19 -2.15
C PRO A 146 9.10 -13.42 -2.13
N GLN A 147 9.42 -12.83 -0.99
CA GLN A 147 10.67 -12.11 -0.78
C GLN A 147 11.16 -12.30 0.66
N ASP A 148 12.46 -12.21 0.88
CA ASP A 148 13.01 -12.24 2.23
C ASP A 148 12.68 -10.96 3.00
N TYR A 149 12.77 -11.05 4.35
CA TYR A 149 12.44 -9.96 5.25
C TYR A 149 13.26 -8.68 4.98
N GLU A 150 14.56 -8.83 4.74
CA GLU A 150 15.45 -7.69 4.50
C GLU A 150 15.13 -6.99 3.18
N THR A 151 14.80 -7.76 2.15
CA THR A 151 14.34 -7.22 0.87
C THR A 151 13.02 -6.46 1.05
N ALA A 152 12.05 -7.04 1.77
CA ALA A 152 10.79 -6.36 2.06
C ALA A 152 11.05 -5.03 2.78
N ARG A 153 11.85 -5.04 3.83
CA ARG A 153 12.17 -3.86 4.64
C ARG A 153 12.78 -2.71 3.84
N ARG A 154 13.58 -3.02 2.82
CA ARG A 154 14.15 -2.01 1.89
C ARG A 154 13.10 -1.30 1.03
N HIS A 155 11.92 -1.87 0.90
CA HIS A 155 10.80 -1.29 0.17
C HIS A 155 9.81 -0.54 1.07
N MET A 156 10.11 -0.40 2.37
CA MET A 156 9.29 0.39 3.29
C MET A 156 9.18 1.83 2.83
N HIS A 157 7.97 2.37 2.80
CA HIS A 157 7.69 3.71 2.26
C HIS A 157 6.44 4.31 2.90
N ARG A 158 6.25 5.60 2.66
CA ARG A 158 4.98 6.30 2.84
C ARG A 158 4.42 6.70 1.48
N ASP A 159 3.11 6.72 1.38
CA ASP A 159 2.43 7.23 0.19
C ASP A 159 2.25 8.76 0.27
N ASP A 160 2.07 9.39 -0.88
CA ASP A 160 1.73 10.81 -1.01
C ASP A 160 0.36 10.97 -1.68
N ASN A 161 -0.65 10.28 -1.12
CA ASN A 161 -1.99 10.18 -1.72
C ASN A 161 -2.75 11.49 -1.72
N ASN A 162 -2.42 12.40 -0.81
CA ASN A 162 -3.12 13.66 -0.60
C ASN A 162 -2.43 14.88 -1.24
N ARG A 163 -1.34 14.66 -1.98
CA ARG A 163 -0.54 15.72 -2.58
C ARG A 163 -1.35 16.71 -3.42
N PHE A 164 -2.33 16.23 -4.17
CA PHE A 164 -3.17 17.06 -5.04
C PHE A 164 -4.56 17.29 -4.46
N ASN A 165 -4.78 16.91 -3.20
CA ASN A 165 -6.08 17.06 -2.56
C ASN A 165 -6.34 18.53 -2.20
N PRO A 166 -7.51 19.10 -2.54
CA PRO A 166 -7.89 20.42 -2.07
C PRO A 166 -8.00 20.50 -0.55
N PRO A 167 -7.63 21.63 0.08
CA PRO A 167 -7.55 21.77 1.54
C PRO A 167 -8.86 21.55 2.31
N ASP A 168 -9.99 21.62 1.64
CA ASP A 168 -11.36 21.53 2.22
C ASP A 168 -12.03 20.18 1.93
N GLN A 169 -11.31 19.24 1.35
CA GLN A 169 -11.85 17.92 0.98
C GLN A 169 -11.36 16.83 1.91
N GLY A 170 -12.03 15.67 1.84
CA GLY A 170 -11.69 14.53 2.69
C GLY A 170 -10.27 13.99 2.43
N TRP A 171 -9.69 13.44 3.49
CA TRP A 171 -8.37 12.80 3.44
C TRP A 171 -8.45 11.46 2.73
N VAL A 172 -7.51 11.18 1.85
CA VAL A 172 -7.44 9.88 1.16
C VAL A 172 -6.67 8.89 2.02
N VAL A 173 -7.33 7.79 2.37
CA VAL A 173 -6.77 6.66 3.12
C VAL A 173 -6.76 5.41 2.27
N ARG A 174 -5.98 4.40 2.68
CA ARG A 174 -5.94 3.09 2.03
C ARG A 174 -6.74 2.06 2.80
N SER A 175 -7.59 1.34 2.08
CA SER A 175 -8.18 0.09 2.54
C SER A 175 -7.39 -1.08 1.97
N TRP A 176 -7.19 -2.08 2.80
CA TRP A 176 -6.61 -3.37 2.47
C TRP A 176 -7.60 -4.49 2.71
N LEU A 177 -7.74 -5.38 1.73
CA LEU A 177 -8.43 -6.66 1.86
C LEU A 177 -7.50 -7.77 1.37
N GLU A 178 -7.16 -8.69 2.24
CA GLU A 178 -6.32 -9.84 1.91
C GLU A 178 -7.12 -10.90 1.15
N LEU A 179 -6.63 -11.32 -0.01
CA LEU A 179 -7.32 -12.27 -0.89
C LEU A 179 -6.80 -13.70 -0.77
N THR A 180 -5.55 -13.87 -0.29
CA THR A 180 -4.88 -15.17 -0.13
C THR A 180 -4.54 -15.44 1.31
N ASP A 181 -4.28 -16.70 1.63
CA ASP A 181 -3.93 -17.14 2.97
C ASP A 181 -2.45 -17.54 3.03
N HIS A 182 -1.66 -16.71 3.70
CA HIS A 182 -0.24 -16.93 3.91
C HIS A 182 0.10 -16.61 5.38
N PRO A 183 0.19 -17.63 6.25
CA PRO A 183 0.30 -17.43 7.70
C PRO A 183 1.56 -16.66 8.13
N ASP A 184 2.60 -16.67 7.30
CA ASP A 184 3.87 -15.97 7.57
C ASP A 184 3.92 -14.55 6.97
N SER A 185 2.80 -14.09 6.41
CA SER A 185 2.71 -12.75 5.82
C SER A 185 2.15 -11.75 6.82
N PHE A 186 2.73 -10.56 6.85
CA PHE A 186 2.25 -9.46 7.68
C PHE A 186 2.53 -8.10 7.04
N MET A 187 1.73 -7.13 7.40
CA MET A 187 2.02 -5.73 7.15
C MET A 187 2.88 -5.19 8.29
N MET A 188 4.04 -4.64 7.98
CA MET A 188 4.89 -3.92 8.90
C MET A 188 4.57 -2.43 8.83
N LEU A 189 4.34 -1.82 9.98
CA LEU A 189 4.06 -0.39 10.13
C LEU A 189 5.07 0.22 11.10
N MET A 190 5.48 1.46 10.84
CA MET A 190 6.26 2.28 11.76
C MET A 190 5.81 3.73 11.70
N GLU A 191 5.88 4.43 12.82
CA GLU A 191 5.76 5.88 12.85
C GLU A 191 7.02 6.53 12.27
N GLN A 192 6.96 7.83 12.06
CA GLN A 192 8.10 8.63 11.64
C GLN A 192 8.81 9.21 12.87
N ASN A 193 10.14 9.08 12.93
CA ASN A 193 10.96 9.73 13.94
C ASN A 193 11.20 11.23 13.61
N GLU A 194 11.93 11.93 14.48
CA GLU A 194 12.25 13.36 14.33
C GLU A 194 13.04 13.69 13.05
N ASP A 195 13.80 12.73 12.53
CA ASP A 195 14.59 12.87 11.30
C ASP A 195 13.76 12.56 10.02
N GLY A 196 12.49 12.26 10.16
CA GLY A 196 11.60 11.91 9.05
C GLY A 196 11.75 10.48 8.54
N LEU A 197 12.39 9.59 9.31
CA LEU A 197 12.67 8.21 8.97
C LEU A 197 11.74 7.26 9.75
N PRO A 198 11.58 5.98 9.33
CA PRO A 198 10.83 5.03 10.13
C PRO A 198 11.50 4.83 11.49
N ASP A 199 10.67 4.81 12.54
CA ASP A 199 11.10 4.60 13.91
C ASP A 199 10.94 3.13 14.31
N PRO A 200 12.04 2.37 14.45
CA PRO A 200 11.98 0.94 14.79
C PRO A 200 11.33 0.66 16.15
N ASP A 201 11.35 1.61 17.08
CA ASP A 201 10.74 1.44 18.40
C ASP A 201 9.20 1.44 18.34
N THR A 202 8.64 1.84 17.20
CA THR A 202 7.20 1.88 16.95
C THR A 202 6.72 0.75 16.03
N GLU A 203 7.58 -0.21 15.70
CA GLU A 203 7.27 -1.29 14.78
C GLU A 203 6.06 -2.12 15.21
N VAL A 204 5.07 -2.22 14.33
CA VAL A 204 3.86 -3.03 14.51
C VAL A 204 3.70 -3.98 13.33
N HIS A 205 3.32 -5.23 13.63
CA HIS A 205 2.98 -6.24 12.63
C HIS A 205 1.48 -6.53 12.63
N ILE A 206 0.84 -6.35 11.48
CA ILE A 206 -0.55 -6.76 11.27
C ILE A 206 -0.53 -8.09 10.50
N PRO A 207 -0.94 -9.22 11.10
CA PRO A 207 -1.03 -10.50 10.41
C PRO A 207 -1.98 -10.42 9.22
N LEU A 208 -1.58 -11.01 8.10
CA LEU A 208 -2.34 -11.03 6.87
C LEU A 208 -2.82 -12.45 6.58
N HIS A 209 -4.12 -12.69 6.76
CA HIS A 209 -4.78 -13.92 6.38
C HIS A 209 -5.97 -13.59 5.47
N ARG A 210 -6.44 -14.56 4.73
CA ARG A 210 -7.54 -14.37 3.78
C ARG A 210 -8.77 -13.79 4.47
N GLY A 211 -9.27 -12.69 3.93
CA GLY A 211 -10.39 -11.95 4.49
C GLY A 211 -10.01 -10.83 5.44
N SER A 212 -8.75 -10.74 5.90
CA SER A 212 -8.30 -9.62 6.76
C SER A 212 -8.57 -8.29 6.08
N GLN A 213 -9.19 -7.37 6.83
CA GLN A 213 -9.51 -6.03 6.39
C GLN A 213 -8.95 -4.99 7.36
N PHE A 214 -8.39 -3.92 6.83
CA PHE A 214 -7.97 -2.76 7.62
C PHE A 214 -7.89 -1.50 6.79
N LEU A 215 -8.00 -0.36 7.46
CA LEU A 215 -7.69 0.96 6.91
C LEU A 215 -6.37 1.44 7.46
N LEU A 216 -5.64 2.18 6.62
CA LEU A 216 -4.30 2.67 6.91
C LEU A 216 -4.11 4.08 6.35
N ASP A 217 -3.66 5.00 7.20
CA ASP A 217 -3.11 6.29 6.76
C ASP A 217 -1.67 6.08 6.27
N THR A 218 -1.55 5.72 5.00
CA THR A 218 -0.25 5.45 4.35
C THR A 218 0.61 6.69 4.17
N GLN A 219 0.06 7.88 4.36
CA GLN A 219 0.84 9.11 4.35
C GLN A 219 1.48 9.40 5.72
N ARG A 220 0.83 8.97 6.82
CA ARG A 220 1.37 9.05 8.17
C ARG A 220 2.37 7.94 8.44
N LEU A 221 2.00 6.68 8.17
CA LEU A 221 2.76 5.51 8.55
C LEU A 221 3.69 5.03 7.44
N TRP A 222 4.92 4.75 7.82
CA TRP A 222 5.81 3.92 7.03
C TRP A 222 5.27 2.51 6.99
N HIS A 223 5.19 1.92 5.80
CA HIS A 223 4.57 0.62 5.63
C HIS A 223 5.24 -0.22 4.55
N VAL A 224 5.19 -1.53 4.75
CA VAL A 224 5.58 -2.54 3.77
C VAL A 224 4.91 -3.86 4.09
N VAL A 225 4.72 -4.70 3.09
CA VAL A 225 4.31 -6.10 3.30
C VAL A 225 5.53 -7.00 3.29
N CYS A 226 5.68 -7.80 4.34
CA CYS A 226 6.61 -8.91 4.41
C CYS A 226 5.87 -10.19 4.00
N HIS A 227 6.35 -10.85 2.95
CA HIS A 227 5.77 -12.08 2.42
C HIS A 227 6.88 -13.08 2.12
N THR A 228 7.13 -13.97 3.08
CA THR A 228 8.18 -15.00 3.02
C THR A 228 7.65 -16.38 2.59
N GLY A 229 6.39 -16.45 2.15
CA GLY A 229 5.75 -17.67 1.67
C GLY A 229 6.41 -18.28 0.43
N ASP A 230 5.79 -19.31 -0.12
CA ASP A 230 6.29 -20.07 -1.28
C ASP A 230 5.46 -19.87 -2.56
N ALA A 231 4.40 -19.08 -2.48
CA ALA A 231 3.49 -18.80 -3.59
C ALA A 231 3.11 -17.31 -3.61
N PRO A 232 2.70 -16.75 -4.75
CA PRO A 232 2.30 -15.35 -4.85
C PRO A 232 1.16 -15.00 -3.89
N ARG A 233 1.26 -13.84 -3.24
CA ARG A 233 0.23 -13.25 -2.41
C ARG A 233 -0.59 -12.25 -3.23
N TYR A 234 -1.90 -12.22 -2.98
CA TYR A 234 -2.80 -11.26 -3.61
C TYR A 234 -3.56 -10.46 -2.55
N ALA A 235 -3.68 -9.16 -2.75
CA ALA A 235 -4.50 -8.28 -1.92
C ALA A 235 -5.19 -7.21 -2.77
N LEU A 236 -6.38 -6.79 -2.36
CA LEU A 236 -7.05 -5.63 -2.90
C LEU A 236 -6.65 -4.39 -2.10
N ILE A 237 -6.14 -3.37 -2.79
CA ILE A 237 -5.87 -2.06 -2.21
C ILE A 237 -6.78 -1.03 -2.86
N SER A 238 -7.47 -0.26 -2.02
CA SER A 238 -8.39 0.78 -2.48
C SER A 238 -8.10 2.10 -1.77
N SER A 239 -8.12 3.20 -2.52
CA SER A 239 -8.14 4.54 -1.95
C SER A 239 -9.57 4.94 -1.69
N PHE A 240 -9.86 5.45 -0.49
CA PHE A 240 -11.16 6.03 -0.16
C PHE A 240 -10.97 7.43 0.41
N GLU A 241 -11.87 8.34 0.05
CA GLU A 241 -11.94 9.66 0.64
C GLU A 241 -12.64 9.59 1.99
N SER A 242 -12.03 10.15 3.05
CA SER A 242 -12.63 10.26 4.38
C SER A 242 -13.88 11.14 4.36
N GLY A 243 -14.80 10.83 5.23
CA GLY A 243 -16.06 11.54 5.39
C GLY A 243 -17.17 10.62 5.86
N PRO A 244 -18.40 11.14 6.01
CA PRO A 244 -19.50 10.42 6.68
C PRO A 244 -19.86 9.07 6.07
N ALA A 245 -19.58 8.85 4.78
CA ALA A 245 -19.85 7.55 4.14
C ALA A 245 -18.82 6.50 4.55
N LEU A 246 -17.53 6.86 4.58
CA LEU A 246 -16.46 5.98 5.03
C LEU A 246 -16.56 5.70 6.53
N GLU A 247 -16.87 6.71 7.36
CA GLU A 247 -17.11 6.56 8.79
C GLU A 247 -18.21 5.53 9.08
N ARG A 248 -19.37 5.66 8.44
CA ARG A 248 -20.46 4.68 8.60
C ARG A 248 -20.07 3.27 8.19
N TRP A 249 -19.24 3.12 7.17
CA TRP A 249 -18.74 1.80 6.78
C TRP A 249 -17.77 1.26 7.83
N VAL A 250 -16.84 2.06 8.32
CA VAL A 250 -15.91 1.67 9.39
C VAL A 250 -16.68 1.26 10.65
N ASP A 251 -17.63 2.08 11.12
CA ASP A 251 -18.44 1.79 12.31
C ASP A 251 -19.20 0.45 12.20
N ARG A 252 -19.67 0.13 10.99
CA ARG A 252 -20.36 -1.14 10.72
C ARG A 252 -19.40 -2.33 10.70
N GLU A 253 -18.17 -2.13 10.25
CA GLU A 253 -17.17 -3.18 10.08
C GLU A 253 -16.18 -3.28 11.27
N LEU A 254 -16.29 -2.46 12.30
CA LEU A 254 -15.54 -2.66 13.54
C LEU A 254 -15.88 -4.01 14.17
N PRO A 255 -14.89 -4.72 14.82
CA PRO A 255 -15.07 -6.03 15.46
C PRO A 255 -16.13 -6.05 16.57
#